data_a021bdf687a175013b71c9ef3be59157
#
_entry.id   a021bdf687a175013b71c9ef3be59157
#
_cell.length_a   1.000
_cell.length_b   1.000
_cell.length_c   1.000
_cell.angle_alpha   90.00
_cell.angle_beta   90.00
_cell.angle_gamma   90.00
#
_symmetry.space_group_name_H-M   'P 1'
#
loop_
_entity.id
_entity.type
_entity.pdbx_description
1 polymer ?
#
loop_
_entity_poly.entity_id
_entity_poly.type
_entity_poly.pdbx_seq_one_letter_code
_entity_poly.pdbx_strand_id
1 'polypeptide(L)'
;MVTGVSSLRVVPRYAEIDQQGVVFNGHYLTWFDEACTALLDEHHVDYAQLMSTGVDFKVVHSDIDYLTSVRWRDDIRVEAVCDHVGTTSFAITFTVLRTAPDDPHRAEQVAVRGRNVYVVVSTDTWAKRDVPDALRQALEAAR
;
A
#
# COMPACT_ATOMS: atom_id res chain seq x y z
N MET A 1 -7.90 -0.63 -19.68
CA MET A 1 -8.89 -0.28 -18.66
C MET A 1 -8.28 -0.50 -17.28
N VAL A 2 -8.34 0.52 -16.42
CA VAL A 2 -7.84 0.39 -15.06
C VAL A 2 -8.90 -0.34 -14.23
N THR A 3 -8.53 -1.45 -13.60
CA THR A 3 -9.38 -2.14 -12.64
C THR A 3 -9.25 -1.47 -11.28
N GLY A 4 -10.14 -1.74 -10.33
CA GLY A 4 -10.02 -1.22 -8.96
C GLY A 4 -8.79 -1.73 -8.20
N VAL A 5 -8.18 -2.82 -8.65
CA VAL A 5 -7.03 -3.44 -7.96
C VAL A 5 -5.73 -3.00 -8.61
N SER A 6 -4.87 -2.35 -7.82
CA SER A 6 -3.49 -2.03 -8.20
C SER A 6 -2.56 -3.14 -7.74
N SER A 7 -1.52 -3.43 -8.49
CA SER A 7 -0.55 -4.47 -8.14
C SER A 7 0.87 -3.94 -8.33
N LEU A 8 1.66 -4.01 -7.26
CA LEU A 8 3.05 -3.59 -7.24
C LEU A 8 3.94 -4.81 -7.02
N ARG A 9 4.90 -5.04 -7.90
CA ARG A 9 5.92 -6.06 -7.68
C ARG A 9 6.97 -5.55 -6.70
N VAL A 10 7.28 -6.36 -5.69
CA VAL A 10 8.31 -6.06 -4.69
C VAL A 10 9.34 -7.18 -4.73
N VAL A 11 10.62 -6.78 -4.69
CA VAL A 11 11.74 -7.72 -4.52
C VAL A 11 12.24 -7.58 -3.09
N PRO A 12 12.10 -8.62 -2.24
CA PRO A 12 12.62 -8.55 -0.88
C PRO A 12 14.12 -8.31 -0.89
N ARG A 13 14.56 -7.29 -0.16
CA ARG A 13 15.98 -6.95 -0.07
C ARG A 13 16.64 -7.76 1.04
N TYR A 14 17.92 -8.03 0.88
CA TYR A 14 18.70 -8.74 1.90
C TYR A 14 18.56 -8.08 3.28
N ALA A 15 18.59 -6.74 3.32
CA ALA A 15 18.48 -5.99 4.57
C ALA A 15 17.11 -6.12 5.23
N GLU A 16 16.10 -6.64 4.54
CA GLU A 16 14.76 -6.84 5.09
C GLU A 16 14.58 -8.19 5.76
N ILE A 17 15.53 -9.09 5.58
CA ILE A 17 15.47 -10.45 6.14
C ILE A 17 16.06 -10.42 7.56
N ASP A 18 15.29 -10.94 8.51
CA ASP A 18 15.71 -10.98 9.90
C ASP A 18 16.43 -12.31 10.24
N GLN A 19 16.78 -12.46 11.51
CA GLN A 19 17.50 -13.63 11.99
C GLN A 19 16.70 -14.94 11.83
N GLN A 20 15.40 -14.86 11.69
CA GLN A 20 14.53 -16.03 11.45
C GLN A 20 14.54 -16.46 9.98
N GLY A 21 15.21 -15.72 9.11
CA GLY A 21 15.25 -16.01 7.67
C GLY A 21 14.01 -15.56 6.92
N VAL A 22 13.22 -14.67 7.48
CA VAL A 22 12.00 -14.13 6.88
C VAL A 22 12.02 -12.61 6.89
N VAL A 23 11.17 -12.00 6.07
CA VAL A 23 11.01 -10.55 6.09
C VAL A 23 10.52 -10.11 7.46
N PHE A 24 11.26 -9.19 8.08
CA PHE A 24 10.89 -8.64 9.39
C PHE A 24 9.51 -7.98 9.32
N ASN A 25 8.71 -8.20 10.35
CA ASN A 25 7.29 -7.83 10.36
C ASN A 25 7.01 -6.35 10.08
N GLY A 26 7.91 -5.44 10.43
CA GLY A 26 7.73 -4.00 10.21
C GLY A 26 7.89 -3.55 8.76
N HIS A 27 8.56 -4.32 7.91
CA HIS A 27 8.82 -3.92 6.52
C HIS A 27 7.56 -3.95 5.65
N TYR A 28 6.54 -4.71 6.02
CA TYR A 28 5.29 -4.74 5.26
C TYR A 28 4.60 -3.37 5.25
N LEU A 29 4.75 -2.59 6.31
CA LEU A 29 4.21 -1.22 6.35
C LEU A 29 4.85 -0.34 5.29
N THR A 30 6.14 -0.48 5.05
CA THR A 30 6.83 0.23 3.97
C THR A 30 6.30 -0.21 2.60
N TRP A 31 6.11 -1.51 2.41
CA TRP A 31 5.55 -2.04 1.15
C TRP A 31 4.12 -1.53 0.91
N PHE A 32 3.34 -1.37 1.97
CA PHE A 32 1.99 -0.79 1.86
C PHE A 32 2.04 0.65 1.36
N ASP A 33 2.96 1.45 1.90
CA ASP A 33 3.11 2.83 1.43
C ASP A 33 3.58 2.89 -0.03
N GLU A 34 4.50 2.03 -0.42
CA GLU A 34 4.92 1.91 -1.82
C GLU A 34 3.75 1.51 -2.72
N ALA A 35 2.93 0.56 -2.28
CA ALA A 35 1.76 0.11 -3.03
C ALA A 35 0.67 1.19 -3.11
N CYS A 36 0.50 1.97 -2.05
CA CYS A 36 -0.40 3.13 -2.06
C CYS A 36 0.04 4.17 -3.08
N THR A 37 1.33 4.49 -3.11
CA THR A 37 1.90 5.42 -4.08
C THR A 37 1.69 4.90 -5.51
N ALA A 38 1.94 3.62 -5.76
CA ALA A 38 1.73 3.01 -7.06
C ALA A 38 0.26 3.08 -7.50
N LEU A 39 -0.67 2.84 -6.57
CA LEU A 39 -2.10 2.97 -6.83
C LEU A 39 -2.45 4.39 -7.26
N LEU A 40 -1.94 5.39 -6.56
CA LEU A 40 -2.19 6.78 -6.90
C LEU A 40 -1.58 7.14 -8.27
N ASP A 41 -0.38 6.68 -8.56
CA ASP A 41 0.27 6.89 -9.85
C ASP A 41 -0.56 6.30 -11.00
N GLU A 42 -1.09 5.10 -10.84
CA GLU A 42 -1.96 4.47 -11.83
C GLU A 42 -3.20 5.30 -12.13
N HIS A 43 -3.71 6.01 -11.13
CA HIS A 43 -4.88 6.85 -11.25
C HIS A 43 -4.54 8.32 -11.47
N HIS A 44 -3.31 8.59 -11.94
CA HIS A 44 -2.83 9.91 -12.35
C HIS A 44 -2.76 10.94 -11.22
N VAL A 45 -2.57 10.49 -9.99
CA VAL A 45 -2.29 11.38 -8.85
C VAL A 45 -0.81 11.26 -8.50
N ASP A 46 -0.05 12.27 -8.89
CA ASP A 46 1.36 12.40 -8.53
C ASP A 46 1.46 12.94 -7.10
N TYR A 47 2.10 12.18 -6.22
CA TYR A 47 2.24 12.56 -4.82
C TYR A 47 2.97 13.89 -4.63
N ALA A 48 4.05 14.13 -5.38
CA ALA A 48 4.80 15.38 -5.29
C ALA A 48 3.94 16.57 -5.72
N GLN A 49 3.14 16.41 -6.77
CA GLN A 49 2.22 17.44 -7.23
C GLN A 49 1.12 17.69 -6.18
N LEU A 50 0.60 16.64 -5.57
CA LEU A 50 -0.39 16.77 -4.49
C LEU A 50 0.17 17.58 -3.33
N MET A 51 1.39 17.26 -2.88
CA MET A 51 2.07 18.01 -1.81
C MET A 51 2.28 19.46 -2.16
N SER A 52 2.54 19.79 -3.43
CA SER A 52 2.74 21.15 -3.88
C SER A 52 1.50 22.04 -3.71
N THR A 53 0.32 21.42 -3.59
CA THR A 53 -0.93 22.15 -3.34
C THR A 53 -1.18 22.46 -1.86
N GLY A 54 -0.26 22.09 -0.98
CA GLY A 54 -0.36 22.35 0.45
C GLY A 54 -1.09 21.28 1.25
N VAL A 55 -1.29 20.10 0.66
CA VAL A 55 -1.89 18.96 1.35
C VAL A 55 -0.99 17.75 1.30
N ASP A 56 -1.10 16.92 2.31
CA ASP A 56 -0.46 15.62 2.42
C ASP A 56 -1.45 14.66 3.10
N PHE A 57 -1.09 13.40 3.24
CA PHE A 57 -1.89 12.47 4.02
C PHE A 57 -0.97 11.63 4.91
N LYS A 58 -1.49 11.22 6.05
CA LYS A 58 -0.74 10.50 7.08
C LYS A 58 -1.49 9.25 7.47
N VAL A 59 -0.75 8.18 7.71
CA VAL A 59 -1.32 6.97 8.32
C VAL A 59 -1.67 7.28 9.77
N VAL A 60 -2.91 7.04 10.15
CA VAL A 60 -3.39 7.21 11.52
C VAL A 60 -3.78 5.88 12.15
N HIS A 61 -3.95 4.83 11.36
CA HIS A 61 -4.26 3.49 11.86
C HIS A 61 -3.81 2.45 10.84
N SER A 62 -3.28 1.34 11.36
CA SER A 62 -2.88 0.19 10.53
C SER A 62 -3.34 -1.09 11.22
N ASP A 63 -3.92 -1.99 10.43
CA ASP A 63 -4.21 -3.36 10.81
C ASP A 63 -3.42 -4.30 9.94
N ILE A 64 -2.77 -5.30 10.53
CA ILE A 64 -2.00 -6.31 9.78
C ILE A 64 -2.27 -7.69 10.34
N ASP A 65 -2.54 -8.64 9.43
CA ASP A 65 -2.59 -10.07 9.74
C ASP A 65 -1.46 -10.77 8.99
N TYR A 66 -0.63 -11.48 9.73
CA TYR A 66 0.51 -12.24 9.20
C TYR A 66 0.08 -13.70 9.03
N LEU A 67 -0.16 -14.12 7.80
CA LEU A 67 -0.70 -15.45 7.49
C LEU A 67 0.39 -16.47 7.18
N THR A 68 1.41 -16.03 6.44
CA THR A 68 2.61 -16.83 6.19
C THR A 68 3.81 -15.91 5.99
N SER A 69 5.01 -16.45 6.13
CA SER A 69 6.24 -15.65 6.05
C SER A 69 6.68 -15.45 4.60
N VAL A 70 7.19 -14.27 4.31
CA VAL A 70 7.92 -13.99 3.07
C VAL A 70 9.40 -14.27 3.30
N ARG A 71 10.04 -14.98 2.37
CA ARG A 71 11.43 -15.38 2.46
C ARG A 71 12.28 -14.69 1.40
N TRP A 72 13.58 -14.75 1.61
CA TRP A 72 14.56 -14.29 0.63
C TRP A 72 14.28 -14.94 -0.73
N ARG A 73 14.26 -14.11 -1.77
CA ARG A 73 14.04 -14.49 -3.16
C ARG A 73 12.63 -14.93 -3.54
N ASP A 74 11.67 -14.81 -2.65
CA ASP A 74 10.27 -14.98 -3.04
C ASP A 74 9.89 -13.92 -4.09
N ASP A 75 9.03 -14.31 -5.03
CA ASP A 75 8.35 -13.36 -5.90
C ASP A 75 7.17 -12.77 -5.14
N ILE A 76 7.18 -11.44 -5.00
CA ILE A 76 6.16 -10.74 -4.20
C ILE A 76 5.42 -9.75 -5.09
N ARG A 77 4.10 -9.75 -4.96
CA ARG A 77 3.29 -8.63 -5.40
C ARG A 77 2.38 -8.16 -4.28
N VAL A 78 2.19 -6.88 -4.19
CA VAL A 78 1.30 -6.25 -3.22
C VAL A 78 0.12 -5.68 -3.98
N GLU A 79 -1.06 -6.22 -3.72
CA GLU A 79 -2.29 -5.67 -4.26
C GLU A 79 -2.80 -4.59 -3.33
N ALA A 80 -3.29 -3.50 -3.92
CA ALA A 80 -3.89 -2.40 -3.18
C ALA A 80 -5.23 -2.03 -3.81
N VAL A 81 -6.23 -1.83 -2.96
CA VAL A 81 -7.55 -1.41 -3.39
C VAL A 81 -8.09 -0.40 -2.38
N CYS A 82 -8.78 0.61 -2.86
CA CYS A 82 -9.43 1.58 -1.98
C CYS A 82 -10.65 0.94 -1.33
N ASP A 83 -10.68 0.94 -0.01
CA ASP A 83 -11.76 0.36 0.77
C ASP A 83 -12.82 1.39 1.15
N HIS A 84 -12.40 2.62 1.42
CA HIS A 84 -13.29 3.67 1.91
C HIS A 84 -12.74 5.05 1.59
N VAL A 85 -13.63 5.98 1.24
CA VAL A 85 -13.30 7.40 1.11
C VAL A 85 -14.28 8.18 1.97
N GLY A 86 -13.76 8.86 3.01
CA GLY A 86 -14.54 9.74 3.88
C GLY A 86 -14.39 11.19 3.48
N THR A 87 -14.77 12.10 4.39
CA THR A 87 -14.63 13.54 4.18
C THR A 87 -13.17 13.99 4.25
N THR A 88 -12.46 13.55 5.28
CA THR A 88 -11.04 13.92 5.55
C THR A 88 -10.11 12.72 5.52
N SER A 89 -10.63 11.52 5.31
CA SER A 89 -9.87 10.28 5.41
C SER A 89 -10.19 9.32 4.28
N PHE A 90 -9.30 8.36 4.08
CA PHE A 90 -9.54 7.23 3.18
C PHE A 90 -8.81 6.01 3.70
N ALA A 91 -9.20 4.85 3.23
CA ALA A 91 -8.59 3.59 3.63
C ALA A 91 -8.24 2.74 2.42
N ILE A 92 -7.06 2.12 2.48
CA ILE A 92 -6.56 1.20 1.47
C ILE A 92 -6.37 -0.16 2.12
N THR A 93 -6.86 -1.20 1.48
CA THR A 93 -6.55 -2.59 1.86
C THR A 93 -5.43 -3.13 0.98
N PHE A 94 -4.55 -3.90 1.60
CA PHE A 94 -3.38 -4.47 0.95
C PHE A 94 -3.38 -5.98 1.11
N THR A 95 -2.99 -6.68 0.07
CA THR A 95 -2.75 -8.12 0.11
C THR A 95 -1.36 -8.39 -0.43
N VAL A 96 -0.50 -8.96 0.41
CA VAL A 96 0.84 -9.39 0.01
C VAL A 96 0.75 -10.84 -0.45
N LEU A 97 1.10 -11.08 -1.70
CA LEU A 97 1.07 -12.39 -2.32
C LEU A 97 2.50 -12.84 -2.60
N ARG A 98 2.81 -14.05 -2.18
CA ARG A 98 4.14 -14.63 -2.39
C ARG A 98 4.07 -15.85 -3.30
N THR A 99 5.10 -16.01 -4.12
CA THR A 99 5.38 -17.25 -4.86
C THR A 99 6.81 -17.66 -4.55
N ALA A 100 6.97 -18.87 -4.00
CA ALA A 100 8.31 -19.38 -3.70
C ALA A 100 9.05 -19.70 -5.00
N PRO A 101 10.35 -19.35 -5.13
CA PRO A 101 11.09 -19.52 -6.38
C PRO A 101 11.28 -20.97 -6.78
N ASP A 102 11.25 -21.89 -5.80
CA ASP A 102 11.46 -23.33 -5.99
C ASP A 102 10.15 -24.13 -6.06
N ASP A 103 9.01 -23.46 -5.99
CA ASP A 103 7.73 -24.14 -6.13
C ASP A 103 7.48 -24.51 -7.61
N PRO A 104 7.40 -25.82 -7.95
CA PRO A 104 7.20 -26.23 -9.33
C PRO A 104 5.84 -25.83 -9.89
N HIS A 105 4.86 -25.60 -9.04
CA HIS A 105 3.51 -25.18 -9.43
C HIS A 105 3.35 -23.67 -9.48
N ARG A 106 4.35 -22.92 -9.03
CA ARG A 106 4.31 -21.47 -8.97
C ARG A 106 3.03 -20.96 -8.29
N ALA A 107 2.61 -21.64 -7.24
CA ALA A 107 1.39 -21.33 -6.52
C ALA A 107 1.57 -20.04 -5.72
N GLU A 108 0.64 -19.12 -5.91
CA GLU A 108 0.60 -17.85 -5.19
C GLU A 108 -0.12 -18.05 -3.86
N GLN A 109 0.48 -17.55 -2.77
CA GLN A 109 -0.08 -17.63 -1.43
C GLN A 109 -0.26 -16.24 -0.86
N VAL A 110 -1.36 -16.02 -0.16
CA VAL A 110 -1.55 -14.80 0.62
C VAL A 110 -0.64 -14.87 1.85
N ALA A 111 0.34 -13.99 1.92
CA ALA A 111 1.27 -13.93 3.04
C ALA A 111 0.81 -12.98 4.14
N VAL A 112 0.30 -11.81 3.77
CA VAL A 112 -0.08 -10.76 4.72
C VAL A 112 -1.30 -10.04 4.15
N ARG A 113 -2.21 -9.69 5.03
CA ARG A 113 -3.30 -8.74 4.74
C ARG A 113 -3.19 -7.56 5.65
N GLY A 114 -3.42 -6.38 5.11
CA GLY A 114 -3.37 -5.16 5.89
C GLY A 114 -4.36 -4.12 5.42
N ARG A 115 -4.57 -3.13 6.28
CA ARG A 115 -5.42 -1.99 5.98
C ARG A 115 -4.83 -0.77 6.66
N ASN A 116 -4.62 0.29 5.90
CA ASN A 116 -4.21 1.58 6.44
C ASN A 116 -5.35 2.58 6.31
N VAL A 117 -5.56 3.35 7.36
CA VAL A 117 -6.41 4.54 7.33
C VAL A 117 -5.50 5.75 7.25
N TYR A 118 -5.75 6.61 6.27
CA TYR A 118 -5.03 7.85 6.04
C TYR A 118 -5.94 9.03 6.31
N VAL A 119 -5.36 10.09 6.87
CA VAL A 119 -6.06 11.38 7.06
C VAL A 119 -5.33 12.44 6.24
N VAL A 120 -6.10 13.22 5.49
CA VAL A 120 -5.59 14.35 4.71
C VAL A 120 -5.37 15.52 5.65
N VAL A 121 -4.21 16.17 5.52
CA VAL A 121 -3.78 17.26 6.39
C VAL A 121 -3.22 18.41 5.56
N SER A 122 -3.25 19.63 6.15
CA SER A 122 -2.51 20.78 5.63
C SER A 122 -1.03 20.60 5.91
N THR A 123 -0.17 20.88 4.95
CA THR A 123 1.28 20.87 5.17
C THR A 123 1.76 22.07 6.00
N ASP A 124 0.94 23.12 6.14
CA ASP A 124 1.29 24.29 6.95
C ASP A 124 0.99 24.06 8.43
N THR A 125 -0.22 23.59 8.74
CA THR A 125 -0.73 23.52 10.12
C THR A 125 -0.88 22.11 10.63
N TRP A 126 -0.79 21.12 9.74
CA TRP A 126 -1.07 19.69 10.01
C TRP A 126 -2.50 19.42 10.49
N ALA A 127 -3.38 20.42 10.32
CA ALA A 127 -4.80 20.24 10.60
C ALA A 127 -5.47 19.39 9.50
N LYS A 128 -6.53 18.69 9.86
CA LYS A 128 -7.31 17.91 8.90
C LYS A 128 -7.85 18.79 7.79
N ARG A 129 -7.85 18.24 6.58
CA ARG A 129 -8.38 18.86 5.38
C ARG A 129 -9.29 17.88 4.68
N ASP A 130 -10.25 18.40 3.95
CA ASP A 130 -11.09 17.57 3.09
C ASP A 130 -10.22 16.90 2.02
N VAL A 131 -10.57 15.67 1.67
CA VAL A 131 -9.93 14.96 0.56
C VAL A 131 -10.13 15.80 -0.71
N PRO A 132 -9.03 16.25 -1.37
CA PRO A 132 -9.15 17.04 -2.60
C PRO A 132 -9.89 16.27 -3.70
N ASP A 133 -10.59 16.99 -4.58
CA ASP A 133 -11.42 16.36 -5.61
C ASP A 133 -10.63 15.39 -6.50
N ALA A 134 -9.43 15.78 -6.93
CA ALA A 134 -8.60 14.92 -7.77
C ALA A 134 -8.20 13.63 -7.06
N LEU A 135 -7.86 13.71 -5.78
CA LEU A 135 -7.53 12.56 -4.96
C LEU A 135 -8.78 11.68 -4.75
N ARG A 136 -9.92 12.31 -4.46
CA ARG A 136 -11.19 11.59 -4.28
C ARG A 136 -11.56 10.81 -5.53
N GLN A 137 -11.46 11.44 -6.70
CA GLN A 137 -11.78 10.77 -7.98
C GLN A 137 -10.89 9.56 -8.21
N ALA A 138 -9.59 9.70 -7.95
CA ALA A 138 -8.63 8.60 -8.08
C ALA A 138 -8.96 7.46 -7.13
N LEU A 139 -9.26 7.76 -5.87
CA LEU A 139 -9.60 6.76 -4.86
C LEU A 139 -10.91 6.04 -5.19
N GLU A 140 -11.92 6.77 -5.65
CA GLU A 140 -13.19 6.15 -6.07
C GLU A 140 -12.99 5.22 -7.28
N ALA A 141 -12.12 5.60 -8.22
CA ALA A 141 -11.79 4.74 -9.35
C ALA A 141 -10.98 3.49 -8.94
N ALA A 142 -10.34 3.55 -7.78
CA ALA A 142 -9.50 2.46 -7.24
C ALA A 142 -10.26 1.53 -6.29
N ARG A 143 -11.57 1.66 -6.20
CA ARG A 143 -12.41 0.81 -5.35
C ARG A 143 -12.78 -0.52 -6.01
#